data_0d9222357c247c98ac848964f890753a
#
_entry.id   0d9222357c247c98ac848964f890753a
#
_cell.length_a   1.000
_cell.length_b   1.000
_cell.length_c   1.000
_cell.angle_alpha   90.00
_cell.angle_beta   90.00
_cell.angle_gamma   90.00
#
_symmetry.space_group_name_H-M   'P 1'
#
loop_
_entity.id
_entity.type
_entity.pdbx_description
1 polymer ?
#
loop_
_entity_poly.entity_id
_entity_poly.type
_entity_poly.pdbx_seq_one_letter_code
_entity_poly.pdbx_strand_id
1 'polypeptide(L)'
;VYKHALCLHPYYGDSHAGSLGLVVFPPTGLEYVASALKGHVDRVTLVDLRLPGPMRNLATLTKFIADEIDLLCISINWEYHFTEVCDLVNSLPREVFTVVGGKQATDYVEEVLEVCPGVDLVVRGEGEEAITEIAGGLAPVDIKGISYRNGAGVVHNRKRPLQKVDTYSFPDRSLRQQKYHFNVGGLALRGEEFDIVLTSRGCPHKCKFCTFDLNPWGQKRPYSARSIESVMEEIRQISAGIILIADEDFFVIPGRAKAILEGIVAEGIKKRFLVQARIEIFEHEDVLEAAVRAGIKIMLMGIESSTDRILTQMAKGFDTATLRRAFQTLRQYPLYYHGYFIYGNVTETEEEMMQIPVFARELGLDSITYQKLRIERYSPLKALVEATPGYYIGDDRIVYREGLGRPWLKKVGARITRKFYSPSQLLRSARKLFSIGLFEPFNLAPLLTALPIVLAVAIGRKAKKTMRRLPSWPRLIASWAGTLRKCA
;
A
#
# COMPACT_ATOMS: atom_id res chain seq x y z
N VAL A 1 28.13 -0.14 -19.75
CA VAL A 1 27.92 0.70 -18.56
C VAL A 1 26.81 1.68 -18.93
N TYR A 2 25.73 1.66 -18.16
CA TYR A 2 24.59 2.55 -18.39
C TYR A 2 24.90 3.95 -17.87
N LYS A 3 24.38 4.99 -18.58
CA LYS A 3 24.59 6.40 -18.21
C LYS A 3 23.40 6.98 -17.48
N HIS A 4 22.17 6.72 -17.98
CA HIS A 4 20.96 7.29 -17.42
C HIS A 4 19.91 6.20 -17.13
N ALA A 5 19.61 5.99 -15.86
CA ALA A 5 18.57 5.05 -15.42
C ALA A 5 17.25 5.78 -15.11
N LEU A 6 16.15 5.25 -15.60
CA LEU A 6 14.79 5.65 -15.20
C LEU A 6 14.17 4.60 -14.29
N CYS A 7 13.82 4.98 -13.08
CA CYS A 7 12.99 4.20 -12.17
C CYS A 7 11.52 4.64 -12.32
N LEU A 8 10.68 3.79 -12.90
CA LEU A 8 9.29 4.09 -13.26
C LEU A 8 8.31 3.34 -12.37
N HIS A 9 7.43 4.08 -11.69
CA HIS A 9 6.24 3.54 -11.04
C HIS A 9 5.05 3.66 -12.00
N PRO A 10 4.57 2.54 -12.62
CA PRO A 10 3.84 2.57 -13.89
C PRO A 10 2.32 2.74 -13.75
N TYR A 11 1.81 3.21 -12.62
CA TYR A 11 0.37 3.26 -12.34
C TYR A 11 -0.20 4.66 -12.55
N TYR A 12 -1.30 4.78 -13.29
CA TYR A 12 -1.95 6.06 -13.59
C TYR A 12 -3.04 6.47 -12.61
N GLY A 13 -3.48 5.59 -11.74
CA GLY A 13 -4.63 5.82 -10.86
C GLY A 13 -4.33 5.60 -9.39
N ASP A 14 -5.14 6.22 -8.53
CA ASP A 14 -5.11 6.09 -7.07
C ASP A 14 -5.78 4.81 -6.57
N SER A 15 -5.58 3.69 -7.23
CA SER A 15 -6.22 2.44 -6.84
C SER A 15 -5.82 1.97 -5.44
N HIS A 16 -4.81 2.60 -4.86
CA HIS A 16 -4.35 2.46 -3.48
C HIS A 16 -4.05 3.80 -2.83
N ALA A 17 -4.96 4.75 -2.94
CA ALA A 17 -5.14 5.68 -1.84
C ALA A 17 -5.26 4.79 -0.60
N GLY A 18 -4.33 4.91 0.34
CA GLY A 18 -4.25 4.02 1.50
C GLY A 18 -5.62 3.73 2.10
N SER A 19 -5.74 2.75 2.95
CA SER A 19 -7.02 2.24 3.48
C SER A 19 -8.02 3.30 3.95
N LEU A 20 -7.57 4.53 4.12
CA LEU A 20 -8.40 5.71 4.42
C LEU A 20 -8.69 6.59 3.20
N GLY A 21 -8.16 6.29 2.00
CA GLY A 21 -8.28 7.17 0.82
C GLY A 21 -7.59 8.53 0.99
N LEU A 22 -6.66 8.63 1.94
CA LEU A 22 -6.12 9.89 2.43
C LEU A 22 -4.72 10.21 1.89
N VAL A 23 -4.00 9.24 1.32
CA VAL A 23 -2.60 9.44 0.92
C VAL A 23 -2.25 8.64 -0.32
N VAL A 24 -1.48 9.24 -1.22
CA VAL A 24 -0.70 8.51 -2.22
C VAL A 24 0.64 8.20 -1.58
N PHE A 25 0.92 6.93 -1.35
CA PHE A 25 2.15 6.49 -0.72
C PHE A 25 3.34 6.59 -1.69
N PRO A 26 4.51 7.12 -1.28
CA PRO A 26 5.73 6.99 -2.06
C PRO A 26 5.99 5.55 -2.50
N PRO A 27 6.52 5.28 -3.69
CA PRO A 27 6.88 3.94 -4.15
C PRO A 27 8.19 3.48 -3.49
N THR A 28 8.19 3.36 -2.17
CA THR A 28 9.38 3.23 -1.32
C THR A 28 10.33 2.13 -1.78
N GLY A 29 9.81 0.95 -2.18
CA GLY A 29 10.66 -0.12 -2.70
C GLY A 29 11.43 0.28 -3.98
N LEU A 30 10.79 1.05 -4.88
CA LEU A 30 11.45 1.57 -6.07
C LEU A 30 12.44 2.70 -5.73
N GLU A 31 12.15 3.49 -4.69
CA GLU A 31 13.07 4.53 -4.20
C GLU A 31 14.36 3.94 -3.63
N TYR A 32 14.29 2.79 -2.94
CA TYR A 32 15.49 2.05 -2.52
C TYR A 32 16.32 1.60 -3.73
N VAL A 33 15.68 1.07 -4.77
CA VAL A 33 16.35 0.66 -6.02
C VAL A 33 16.98 1.87 -6.71
N ALA A 34 16.26 2.99 -6.80
CA ALA A 34 16.78 4.23 -7.39
C ALA A 34 18.00 4.77 -6.61
N SER A 35 17.95 4.69 -5.27
CA SER A 35 19.05 5.12 -4.42
C SER A 35 20.29 4.20 -4.55
N ALA A 36 20.06 2.89 -4.72
CA ALA A 36 21.14 1.93 -4.94
C ALA A 36 21.85 2.14 -6.28
N LEU A 37 21.18 2.68 -7.29
CA LEU A 37 21.79 3.00 -8.59
C LEU A 37 22.74 4.20 -8.57
N LYS A 38 22.64 5.07 -7.54
CA LYS A 38 23.54 6.23 -7.43
C LYS A 38 25.00 5.80 -7.31
N GLY A 39 25.87 6.38 -8.11
CA GLY A 39 27.26 6.01 -8.21
C GLY A 39 27.57 4.81 -9.14
N HIS A 40 26.54 4.12 -9.63
CA HIS A 40 26.65 3.06 -10.63
C HIS A 40 26.25 3.53 -12.05
N VAL A 41 25.51 4.62 -12.13
CA VAL A 41 25.15 5.32 -13.38
C VAL A 41 25.37 6.82 -13.19
N ASP A 42 25.53 7.57 -14.30
CA ASP A 42 25.78 9.02 -14.24
C ASP A 42 24.56 9.77 -13.73
N ARG A 43 23.36 9.31 -14.09
CA ARG A 43 22.08 9.93 -13.72
C ARG A 43 21.01 8.92 -13.38
N VAL A 44 20.22 9.20 -12.34
CA VAL A 44 19.01 8.46 -11.97
C VAL A 44 17.82 9.40 -11.99
N THR A 45 16.74 9.00 -12.68
CA THR A 45 15.46 9.70 -12.67
C THR A 45 14.40 8.78 -12.08
N LEU A 46 13.59 9.31 -11.15
CA LEU A 46 12.45 8.61 -10.56
C LEU A 46 11.14 9.25 -11.02
N VAL A 47 10.26 8.47 -11.64
CA VAL A 47 8.94 8.93 -12.11
C VAL A 47 7.83 8.08 -11.48
N ASP A 48 6.89 8.75 -10.85
CA ASP A 48 5.64 8.14 -10.37
C ASP A 48 4.47 8.68 -11.20
N LEU A 49 3.89 7.83 -12.06
CA LEU A 49 2.81 8.22 -12.97
C LEU A 49 1.48 8.52 -12.24
N ARG A 50 1.38 8.26 -10.94
CA ARG A 50 0.20 8.67 -10.14
C ARG A 50 0.20 10.17 -9.87
N LEU A 51 1.39 10.78 -9.82
CA LEU A 51 1.54 12.21 -9.58
C LEU A 51 1.31 13.00 -10.88
N PRO A 52 0.74 14.22 -10.82
CA PRO A 52 0.56 15.05 -12.00
C PRO A 52 1.93 15.46 -12.58
N GLY A 53 2.04 15.49 -13.91
CA GLY A 53 3.28 15.89 -14.57
C GLY A 53 3.30 15.51 -16.05
N PRO A 54 4.29 16.01 -16.81
CA PRO A 54 4.39 15.78 -18.26
C PRO A 54 4.57 14.31 -18.61
N MET A 55 5.23 13.52 -17.76
CA MET A 55 5.49 12.09 -17.98
C MET A 55 4.22 11.23 -17.94
N ARG A 56 3.07 11.75 -17.49
CA ARG A 56 1.78 11.07 -17.61
C ARG A 56 1.27 10.99 -19.06
N ASN A 57 1.78 11.83 -19.93
CA ASN A 57 1.51 11.73 -21.37
C ASN A 57 2.40 10.64 -21.96
N LEU A 58 1.80 9.59 -22.53
CA LEU A 58 2.51 8.44 -23.06
C LEU A 58 3.53 8.83 -24.15
N ALA A 59 3.18 9.74 -25.05
CA ALA A 59 4.09 10.17 -26.12
C ALA A 59 5.31 10.91 -25.55
N THR A 60 5.11 11.73 -24.51
CA THR A 60 6.22 12.42 -23.82
C THR A 60 7.10 11.43 -23.09
N LEU A 61 6.52 10.46 -22.38
CA LEU A 61 7.25 9.42 -21.67
C LEU A 61 8.06 8.54 -22.65
N THR A 62 7.43 8.07 -23.72
CA THR A 62 8.08 7.24 -24.76
C THR A 62 9.24 8.00 -25.42
N LYS A 63 9.04 9.26 -25.78
CA LYS A 63 10.09 10.11 -26.33
C LYS A 63 11.25 10.27 -25.36
N PHE A 64 10.97 10.60 -24.08
CA PHE A 64 12.01 10.75 -23.05
C PHE A 64 12.82 9.45 -22.86
N ILE A 65 12.12 8.29 -22.84
CA ILE A 65 12.80 6.99 -22.72
C ILE A 65 13.69 6.72 -23.94
N ALA A 66 13.18 6.95 -25.15
CA ALA A 66 13.95 6.72 -26.37
C ALA A 66 15.19 7.63 -26.53
N ASP A 67 15.06 8.90 -26.13
CA ASP A 67 16.10 9.89 -26.34
C ASP A 67 17.18 9.91 -25.24
N GLU A 68 16.80 9.57 -23.99
CA GLU A 68 17.67 9.83 -22.84
C GLU A 68 17.98 8.61 -21.96
N ILE A 69 17.23 7.50 -22.07
CA ILE A 69 17.32 6.39 -21.12
C ILE A 69 17.98 5.18 -21.75
N ASP A 70 18.93 4.59 -21.05
CA ASP A 70 19.58 3.34 -21.45
C ASP A 70 19.37 2.18 -20.44
N LEU A 71 18.84 2.49 -19.24
CA LEU A 71 18.39 1.49 -18.26
C LEU A 71 17.00 1.86 -17.73
N LEU A 72 16.00 1.04 -18.02
CA LEU A 72 14.62 1.25 -17.54
C LEU A 72 14.26 0.25 -16.43
N CYS A 73 13.97 0.75 -15.24
CA CYS A 73 13.59 -0.04 -14.06
C CYS A 73 12.12 0.17 -13.75
N ILE A 74 11.29 -0.87 -13.84
CA ILE A 74 9.85 -0.79 -13.64
C ILE A 74 9.43 -1.63 -12.42
N SER A 75 8.60 -1.05 -11.55
CA SER A 75 8.09 -1.74 -10.36
C SER A 75 6.65 -2.22 -10.56
N ILE A 76 6.42 -3.55 -10.67
CA ILE A 76 5.10 -4.17 -10.77
C ILE A 76 4.74 -4.82 -9.43
N ASN A 77 3.83 -4.18 -8.68
CA ASN A 77 3.48 -4.59 -7.33
C ASN A 77 2.04 -5.09 -7.18
N TRP A 78 1.12 -4.72 -8.09
CA TRP A 78 -0.32 -4.96 -7.90
C TRP A 78 -0.92 -5.70 -9.09
N GLU A 79 -1.57 -6.80 -8.80
CA GLU A 79 -2.15 -7.70 -9.79
C GLU A 79 -3.34 -7.09 -10.55
N TYR A 80 -4.22 -6.38 -9.85
CA TYR A 80 -5.44 -5.85 -10.50
C TYR A 80 -5.18 -4.74 -11.52
N HIS A 81 -3.93 -4.30 -11.67
CA HIS A 81 -3.46 -3.46 -12.77
C HIS A 81 -2.39 -4.16 -13.62
N PHE A 82 -2.28 -5.48 -13.51
CA PHE A 82 -1.22 -6.21 -14.19
C PHE A 82 -1.33 -6.05 -15.71
N THR A 83 -2.53 -6.22 -16.26
CA THR A 83 -2.76 -6.08 -17.71
C THR A 83 -2.43 -4.67 -18.19
N GLU A 84 -2.95 -3.63 -17.52
CA GLU A 84 -2.71 -2.23 -17.91
C GLU A 84 -1.22 -1.86 -17.82
N VAL A 85 -0.51 -2.40 -16.82
CA VAL A 85 0.93 -2.17 -16.70
C VAL A 85 1.70 -2.93 -17.80
N CYS A 86 1.32 -4.16 -18.13
CA CYS A 86 1.92 -4.89 -19.24
C CYS A 86 1.68 -4.19 -20.58
N ASP A 87 0.48 -3.65 -20.81
CA ASP A 87 0.16 -2.87 -22.01
C ASP A 87 1.04 -1.61 -22.09
N LEU A 88 1.22 -0.91 -20.97
CA LEU A 88 2.15 0.22 -20.91
C LEU A 88 3.58 -0.22 -21.24
N VAL A 89 4.10 -1.25 -20.58
CA VAL A 89 5.47 -1.76 -20.81
C VAL A 89 5.67 -2.13 -22.26
N ASN A 90 4.69 -2.78 -22.89
CA ASN A 90 4.74 -3.17 -24.30
C ASN A 90 4.69 -1.98 -25.28
N SER A 91 4.24 -0.80 -24.83
CA SER A 91 4.20 0.43 -25.63
C SER A 91 5.48 1.26 -25.53
N LEU A 92 6.40 0.90 -24.64
CA LEU A 92 7.67 1.61 -24.44
C LEU A 92 8.74 1.17 -25.45
N PRO A 93 9.80 1.97 -25.69
CA PRO A 93 10.90 1.62 -26.60
C PRO A 93 11.58 0.31 -26.19
N ARG A 94 11.75 -0.59 -27.16
CA ARG A 94 12.32 -1.93 -26.92
C ARG A 94 13.85 -1.96 -26.97
N GLU A 95 14.45 -0.90 -27.44
CA GLU A 95 15.90 -0.74 -27.56
C GLU A 95 16.56 -0.40 -26.21
N VAL A 96 15.75 0.00 -25.23
CA VAL A 96 16.20 0.34 -23.86
C VAL A 96 16.20 -0.92 -23.00
N PHE A 97 17.33 -1.20 -22.36
CA PHE A 97 17.43 -2.35 -21.48
C PHE A 97 16.45 -2.25 -20.31
N THR A 98 15.48 -3.14 -20.26
CA THR A 98 14.33 -3.05 -19.36
C THR A 98 14.37 -4.13 -18.28
N VAL A 99 14.42 -3.68 -17.04
CA VAL A 99 14.40 -4.49 -15.82
C VAL A 99 13.08 -4.29 -15.08
N VAL A 100 12.41 -5.38 -14.77
CA VAL A 100 11.16 -5.36 -14.00
C VAL A 100 11.37 -6.01 -12.65
N GLY A 101 10.81 -5.42 -11.60
CA GLY A 101 10.82 -5.97 -10.24
C GLY A 101 9.52 -5.70 -9.50
N GLY A 102 9.52 -5.97 -8.20
CA GLY A 102 8.37 -5.80 -7.33
C GLY A 102 7.65 -7.11 -7.04
N LYS A 103 6.68 -7.05 -6.11
CA LYS A 103 6.01 -8.26 -5.58
C LYS A 103 5.30 -9.04 -6.68
N GLN A 104 4.50 -8.37 -7.51
CA GLN A 104 3.75 -9.02 -8.57
C GLN A 104 4.69 -9.63 -9.62
N ALA A 105 5.73 -8.90 -10.04
CA ALA A 105 6.72 -9.44 -10.97
C ALA A 105 7.45 -10.67 -10.41
N THR A 106 7.73 -10.68 -9.10
CA THR A 106 8.32 -11.83 -8.43
C THR A 106 7.38 -13.02 -8.38
N ASP A 107 6.07 -12.80 -8.16
CA ASP A 107 5.07 -13.86 -8.06
C ASP A 107 4.70 -14.46 -9.44
N TYR A 108 4.90 -13.71 -10.53
CA TYR A 108 4.45 -14.03 -11.90
C TYR A 108 5.56 -13.83 -12.92
N VAL A 109 6.72 -14.37 -12.63
CA VAL A 109 7.94 -14.21 -13.46
C VAL A 109 7.70 -14.66 -14.91
N GLU A 110 7.16 -15.89 -15.06
CA GLU A 110 6.94 -16.49 -16.36
C GLU A 110 5.91 -15.68 -17.16
N GLU A 111 4.80 -15.32 -16.50
CA GLU A 111 3.74 -14.55 -17.14
C GLU A 111 4.24 -13.14 -17.55
N VAL A 112 5.05 -12.47 -16.72
CA VAL A 112 5.67 -11.18 -17.10
C VAL A 112 6.55 -11.35 -18.34
N LEU A 113 7.42 -12.35 -18.36
CA LEU A 113 8.31 -12.58 -19.49
C LEU A 113 7.56 -13.03 -20.73
N GLU A 114 6.43 -13.74 -20.60
CA GLU A 114 5.60 -14.17 -21.73
C GLU A 114 4.85 -12.97 -22.35
N VAL A 115 4.17 -12.14 -21.52
CA VAL A 115 3.29 -11.08 -22.02
C VAL A 115 4.00 -9.76 -22.27
N CYS A 116 5.23 -9.57 -21.77
CA CYS A 116 6.03 -8.36 -21.95
C CYS A 116 7.35 -8.68 -22.69
N PRO A 117 7.34 -8.82 -24.03
CA PRO A 117 8.52 -9.17 -24.81
C PRO A 117 9.65 -8.13 -24.76
N GLY A 118 9.36 -6.87 -24.39
CA GLY A 118 10.37 -5.82 -24.19
C GLY A 118 11.07 -5.86 -22.84
N VAL A 119 10.70 -6.78 -21.92
CA VAL A 119 11.40 -6.95 -20.64
C VAL A 119 12.61 -7.87 -20.83
N ASP A 120 13.80 -7.42 -20.47
CA ASP A 120 15.03 -8.21 -20.53
C ASP A 120 15.22 -9.08 -19.31
N LEU A 121 15.02 -8.51 -18.11
CA LEU A 121 15.23 -9.17 -16.82
C LEU A 121 14.06 -8.94 -15.86
N VAL A 122 13.74 -9.97 -15.07
CA VAL A 122 12.89 -9.85 -13.86
C VAL A 122 13.75 -10.06 -12.64
N VAL A 123 13.80 -9.04 -11.76
CA VAL A 123 14.45 -9.12 -10.45
C VAL A 123 13.44 -9.65 -9.42
N ARG A 124 13.81 -10.72 -8.72
CA ARG A 124 12.96 -11.43 -7.75
C ARG A 124 13.32 -11.08 -6.31
N GLY A 125 12.35 -10.58 -5.55
CA GLY A 125 12.53 -10.17 -4.15
C GLY A 125 13.13 -8.76 -4.03
N GLU A 126 14.09 -8.59 -3.11
CA GLU A 126 14.78 -7.31 -2.90
C GLU A 126 15.74 -7.02 -4.06
N GLY A 127 15.64 -5.84 -4.62
CA GLY A 127 16.27 -5.50 -5.89
C GLY A 127 17.57 -4.71 -5.78
N GLU A 128 17.92 -4.19 -4.60
CA GLU A 128 18.99 -3.20 -4.40
C GLU A 128 20.36 -3.71 -4.89
N GLU A 129 20.73 -4.94 -4.54
CA GLU A 129 22.02 -5.50 -5.00
C GLU A 129 21.96 -5.95 -6.47
N ALA A 130 20.84 -6.57 -6.90
CA ALA A 130 20.72 -7.03 -8.27
C ALA A 130 20.83 -5.87 -9.25
N ILE A 131 20.21 -4.73 -8.95
CA ILE A 131 20.25 -3.57 -9.84
C ILE A 131 21.65 -2.94 -9.94
N THR A 132 22.45 -2.96 -8.88
CA THR A 132 23.83 -2.47 -8.92
C THR A 132 24.73 -3.39 -9.75
N GLU A 133 24.55 -4.71 -9.67
CA GLU A 133 25.23 -5.69 -10.50
C GLU A 133 24.87 -5.54 -11.99
N ILE A 134 23.58 -5.32 -12.29
CA ILE A 134 23.11 -5.05 -13.66
C ILE A 134 23.72 -3.75 -14.18
N ALA A 135 23.67 -2.67 -13.39
CA ALA A 135 24.26 -1.39 -13.79
C ALA A 135 25.79 -1.46 -13.97
N GLY A 136 26.46 -2.31 -13.19
CA GLY A 136 27.88 -2.61 -13.33
C GLY A 136 28.23 -3.46 -14.55
N GLY A 137 27.26 -3.94 -15.33
CA GLY A 137 27.46 -4.73 -16.54
C GLY A 137 27.80 -6.20 -16.29
N LEU A 138 27.44 -6.74 -15.11
CA LEU A 138 27.61 -8.17 -14.83
C LEU A 138 26.72 -8.99 -15.78
N ALA A 139 27.24 -10.11 -16.32
CA ALA A 139 26.48 -10.96 -17.21
C ALA A 139 25.25 -11.55 -16.51
N PRO A 140 24.07 -11.63 -17.15
CA PRO A 140 22.85 -12.12 -16.51
C PRO A 140 23.01 -13.50 -15.84
N VAL A 141 23.83 -14.39 -16.39
CA VAL A 141 24.07 -15.74 -15.85
C VAL A 141 24.73 -15.71 -14.46
N ASP A 142 25.46 -14.65 -14.13
CA ASP A 142 26.20 -14.51 -12.87
C ASP A 142 25.41 -13.76 -11.80
N ILE A 143 24.30 -13.10 -12.16
CA ILE A 143 23.48 -12.30 -11.25
C ILE A 143 22.49 -13.21 -10.52
N LYS A 144 22.57 -13.26 -9.19
CA LYS A 144 21.61 -14.03 -8.38
C LYS A 144 20.28 -13.29 -8.27
N GLY A 145 19.19 -14.06 -8.12
CA GLY A 145 17.86 -13.51 -7.86
C GLY A 145 17.19 -12.88 -9.06
N ILE A 146 17.64 -13.17 -10.28
CA ILE A 146 17.00 -12.72 -11.50
C ILE A 146 16.43 -13.88 -12.32
N SER A 147 15.55 -13.55 -13.24
CA SER A 147 15.05 -14.44 -14.30
C SER A 147 15.01 -13.72 -15.63
N TYR A 148 15.27 -14.44 -16.71
CA TYR A 148 15.32 -13.88 -18.07
C TYR A 148 15.03 -14.94 -19.12
N ARG A 149 14.73 -14.51 -20.36
CA ARG A 149 14.58 -15.41 -21.51
C ARG A 149 15.96 -15.82 -22.05
N ASN A 150 16.10 -17.10 -22.36
CA ASN A 150 17.25 -17.64 -23.05
C ASN A 150 16.75 -18.60 -24.15
N GLY A 151 16.53 -18.11 -25.34
CA GLY A 151 16.13 -18.86 -26.55
C GLY A 151 15.24 -20.10 -26.34
N ALA A 152 15.62 -20.99 -25.45
CA ALA A 152 14.94 -22.23 -25.09
C ALA A 152 13.84 -22.10 -24.01
N GLY A 153 13.68 -20.93 -23.38
CA GLY A 153 12.70 -20.72 -22.33
C GLY A 153 13.12 -19.67 -21.29
N VAL A 154 12.54 -19.76 -20.09
CA VAL A 154 12.87 -18.89 -18.96
C VAL A 154 13.94 -19.52 -18.09
N VAL A 155 15.00 -18.79 -17.82
CA VAL A 155 16.07 -19.16 -16.89
C VAL A 155 15.82 -18.47 -15.56
N HIS A 156 15.86 -19.24 -14.46
CA HIS A 156 15.81 -18.73 -13.10
C HIS A 156 17.16 -18.94 -12.43
N ASN A 157 17.92 -17.87 -12.20
CA ASN A 157 19.15 -17.96 -11.46
C ASN A 157 18.90 -18.31 -9.98
N ARG A 158 19.93 -18.75 -9.28
CA ARG A 158 19.86 -19.06 -7.84
C ARG A 158 19.31 -17.88 -7.06
N LYS A 159 18.55 -18.16 -6.00
CA LYS A 159 18.07 -17.13 -5.08
C LYS A 159 19.23 -16.32 -4.51
N ARG A 160 19.02 -15.02 -4.38
CA ARG A 160 19.98 -14.14 -3.72
C ARG A 160 19.87 -14.30 -2.20
N PRO A 161 20.99 -14.47 -1.47
CA PRO A 161 20.99 -14.35 -0.01
C PRO A 161 20.57 -12.94 0.41
N LEU A 162 19.80 -12.85 1.48
CA LEU A 162 19.39 -11.56 2.05
C LEU A 162 20.54 -10.95 2.84
N GLN A 163 20.81 -9.68 2.58
CA GLN A 163 21.72 -8.88 3.38
C GLN A 163 21.03 -8.34 4.65
N LYS A 164 21.82 -7.84 5.59
CA LYS A 164 21.27 -7.05 6.69
C LYS A 164 20.66 -5.77 6.13
N VAL A 165 19.50 -5.37 6.63
CA VAL A 165 18.78 -4.17 6.12
C VAL A 165 19.64 -2.90 6.24
N ASP A 166 20.53 -2.83 7.21
CA ASP A 166 21.45 -1.70 7.42
C ASP A 166 22.49 -1.52 6.31
N THR A 167 22.74 -2.54 5.48
CA THR A 167 23.65 -2.42 4.35
C THR A 167 23.07 -1.62 3.19
N TYR A 168 21.75 -1.42 3.18
CA TYR A 168 21.09 -0.65 2.15
C TYR A 168 21.01 0.84 2.52
N SER A 169 21.39 1.70 1.58
CA SER A 169 21.12 3.13 1.72
C SER A 169 19.61 3.36 1.76
N PHE A 170 19.16 4.21 2.67
CA PHE A 170 17.75 4.64 2.66
C PHE A 170 17.43 5.52 1.44
N PRO A 171 16.13 5.71 1.09
CA PRO A 171 15.72 6.42 -0.10
C PRO A 171 16.27 7.85 -0.18
N ASP A 172 16.94 8.17 -1.29
CA ASP A 172 17.32 9.55 -1.60
C ASP A 172 16.12 10.30 -2.19
N ARG A 173 15.51 11.12 -1.35
CA ARG A 173 14.29 11.87 -1.68
C ARG A 173 14.52 13.00 -2.67
N SER A 174 15.79 13.37 -2.93
CA SER A 174 16.14 14.35 -3.95
C SER A 174 15.87 13.85 -5.37
N LEU A 175 15.76 12.55 -5.57
CA LEU A 175 15.40 11.92 -6.84
C LEU A 175 13.91 12.10 -7.20
N ARG A 176 13.07 12.48 -6.25
CA ARG A 176 11.63 12.70 -6.47
C ARG A 176 11.40 13.96 -7.28
N GLN A 177 10.53 13.89 -8.27
CA GLN A 177 10.11 15.08 -9.03
C GLN A 177 9.14 15.96 -8.25
N GLN A 178 8.39 15.38 -7.32
CA GLN A 178 7.38 16.05 -6.50
C GLN A 178 7.33 15.46 -5.09
N LYS A 179 6.89 16.28 -4.14
CA LYS A 179 6.61 15.82 -2.77
C LYS A 179 5.25 15.12 -2.71
N TYR A 180 5.13 14.23 -1.75
CA TYR A 180 3.85 13.57 -1.44
C TYR A 180 3.11 14.37 -0.37
N HIS A 181 1.79 14.40 -0.46
CA HIS A 181 0.94 15.14 0.46
C HIS A 181 -0.16 14.27 1.02
N PHE A 182 -0.58 14.59 2.23
CA PHE A 182 -1.75 14.00 2.81
C PHE A 182 -3.00 14.52 2.08
N ASN A 183 -3.80 13.61 1.53
CA ASN A 183 -4.96 13.94 0.70
C ASN A 183 -6.25 13.47 1.38
N VAL A 184 -7.34 14.20 1.17
CA VAL A 184 -8.69 13.75 1.50
C VAL A 184 -9.54 13.84 0.24
N GLY A 185 -10.02 12.68 -0.24
CA GLY A 185 -10.83 12.63 -1.45
C GLY A 185 -10.13 13.15 -2.72
N GLY A 186 -8.80 13.04 -2.79
CA GLY A 186 -7.98 13.54 -3.92
C GLY A 186 -7.56 15.00 -3.81
N LEU A 187 -7.94 15.70 -2.73
CA LEU A 187 -7.50 17.08 -2.45
C LEU A 187 -6.37 17.04 -1.43
N ALA A 188 -5.21 17.60 -1.80
CA ALA A 188 -4.07 17.75 -0.89
C ALA A 188 -4.42 18.68 0.27
N LEU A 189 -4.13 18.27 1.49
CA LEU A 189 -4.24 19.14 2.65
C LEU A 189 -3.11 20.18 2.63
N ARG A 190 -3.44 21.41 2.94
CA ARG A 190 -2.48 22.50 2.91
C ARG A 190 -1.39 22.30 3.95
N GLY A 191 -0.12 22.34 3.51
CA GLY A 191 1.04 22.22 4.41
C GLY A 191 1.31 20.82 4.95
N GLU A 192 0.54 19.80 4.54
CA GLU A 192 0.66 18.44 5.05
C GLU A 192 1.47 17.54 4.10
N GLU A 193 2.79 17.76 4.10
CA GLU A 193 3.71 16.82 3.44
C GLU A 193 3.72 15.49 4.17
N PHE A 194 3.77 14.41 3.39
CA PHE A 194 3.74 13.03 3.87
C PHE A 194 4.94 12.24 3.35
N ASP A 195 5.52 11.40 4.18
CA ASP A 195 6.59 10.49 3.80
C ASP A 195 6.51 9.14 4.50
N ILE A 196 7.39 8.22 4.10
CA ILE A 196 7.50 6.87 4.65
C ILE A 196 8.92 6.60 5.12
N VAL A 197 9.03 5.89 6.24
CA VAL A 197 10.28 5.29 6.74
C VAL A 197 10.05 3.80 6.95
N LEU A 198 11.00 2.98 6.53
CA LEU A 198 11.10 1.58 6.90
C LEU A 198 12.22 1.44 7.94
N THR A 199 11.85 1.11 9.17
CA THR A 199 12.84 0.88 10.24
C THR A 199 13.26 -0.59 10.32
N SER A 200 12.44 -1.46 9.75
CA SER A 200 12.68 -2.90 9.62
C SER A 200 12.02 -3.45 8.36
N ARG A 201 12.38 -4.67 7.99
CA ARG A 201 11.71 -5.44 6.93
C ARG A 201 11.41 -6.84 7.43
N GLY A 202 10.28 -7.38 7.00
CA GLY A 202 9.80 -8.71 7.37
C GLY A 202 9.11 -8.74 8.73
N CYS A 203 8.45 -9.86 9.01
CA CYS A 203 7.62 -10.05 10.18
C CYS A 203 7.84 -11.48 10.74
N PRO A 204 7.98 -11.67 12.07
CA PRO A 204 8.19 -12.99 12.66
C PRO A 204 6.90 -13.82 12.72
N HIS A 205 5.73 -13.18 12.53
CA HIS A 205 4.44 -13.84 12.62
C HIS A 205 4.13 -14.67 11.37
N LYS A 206 3.28 -15.70 11.52
CA LYS A 206 2.96 -16.67 10.47
C LYS A 206 1.46 -16.66 10.12
N CYS A 207 0.87 -15.48 9.99
CA CYS A 207 -0.54 -15.33 9.63
C CYS A 207 -0.78 -15.93 8.23
N LYS A 208 -1.74 -16.87 8.11
CA LYS A 208 -1.96 -17.65 6.88
C LYS A 208 -2.49 -16.83 5.70
N PHE A 209 -3.10 -15.68 5.95
CA PHE A 209 -3.57 -14.75 4.90
C PHE A 209 -2.46 -13.83 4.38
N CYS A 210 -1.37 -13.66 5.15
CA CYS A 210 -0.25 -12.79 4.81
C CYS A 210 0.74 -13.54 3.90
N THR A 211 1.18 -12.91 2.83
CA THR A 211 1.97 -13.57 1.79
C THR A 211 3.33 -12.92 1.53
N PHE A 212 3.76 -12.03 2.40
CA PHE A 212 5.03 -11.31 2.22
C PHE A 212 6.25 -12.23 2.10
N ASP A 213 6.20 -13.42 2.65
CA ASP A 213 7.33 -14.34 2.72
C ASP A 213 7.10 -15.71 2.07
N LEU A 214 6.00 -15.89 1.32
CA LEU A 214 5.59 -17.21 0.82
C LEU A 214 6.07 -17.57 -0.59
N ASN A 215 6.65 -16.61 -1.34
CA ASN A 215 7.06 -16.86 -2.71
C ASN A 215 8.28 -17.79 -2.80
N PRO A 216 8.19 -18.94 -3.52
CA PRO A 216 9.31 -19.87 -3.67
C PRO A 216 10.47 -19.32 -4.50
N TRP A 217 10.21 -18.38 -5.43
CA TRP A 217 11.22 -17.76 -6.29
C TRP A 217 11.87 -16.54 -5.66
N GLY A 218 11.15 -15.87 -4.75
CA GLY A 218 11.63 -14.69 -4.04
C GLY A 218 12.51 -15.04 -2.84
N GLN A 219 12.97 -14.00 -2.20
CA GLN A 219 13.65 -14.08 -0.91
C GLN A 219 12.61 -14.18 0.20
N LYS A 220 12.96 -14.87 1.28
CA LYS A 220 12.14 -14.95 2.47
C LYS A 220 12.85 -14.25 3.62
N ARG A 221 12.30 -13.13 4.07
CA ARG A 221 12.84 -12.35 5.20
C ARG A 221 11.93 -12.50 6.42
N PRO A 222 12.35 -13.22 7.46
CA PRO A 222 11.52 -13.39 8.66
C PRO A 222 11.39 -12.06 9.43
N TYR A 223 12.49 -11.40 9.71
CA TYR A 223 12.58 -10.08 10.33
C TYR A 223 14.02 -9.59 10.26
N SER A 224 14.24 -8.32 9.96
CA SER A 224 15.55 -7.67 9.99
C SER A 224 15.36 -6.18 10.25
N ALA A 225 15.99 -5.68 11.30
CA ALA A 225 15.92 -4.29 11.71
C ALA A 225 17.16 -3.50 11.28
N ARG A 226 16.96 -2.23 10.98
CA ARG A 226 18.04 -1.24 10.84
C ARG A 226 18.57 -0.85 12.22
N SER A 227 19.80 -0.36 12.30
CA SER A 227 20.31 0.28 13.50
C SER A 227 19.49 1.52 13.86
N ILE A 228 19.47 1.87 15.13
CA ILE A 228 18.74 3.06 15.62
C ILE A 228 19.35 4.31 14.98
N GLU A 229 20.67 4.38 14.87
CA GLU A 229 21.41 5.47 14.26
C GLU A 229 20.97 5.70 12.80
N SER A 230 20.91 4.65 12.00
CA SER A 230 20.47 4.70 10.59
C SER A 230 19.03 5.20 10.46
N VAL A 231 18.12 4.76 11.34
CA VAL A 231 16.72 5.22 11.36
C VAL A 231 16.63 6.70 11.75
N MET A 232 17.36 7.10 12.79
CA MET A 232 17.35 8.50 13.26
C MET A 232 17.95 9.44 12.22
N GLU A 233 19.01 9.02 11.53
CA GLU A 233 19.60 9.79 10.43
C GLU A 233 18.58 10.04 9.31
N GLU A 234 17.86 9.01 8.87
CA GLU A 234 16.82 9.16 7.86
C GLU A 234 15.70 10.09 8.33
N ILE A 235 15.19 9.93 9.56
CA ILE A 235 14.12 10.77 10.11
C ILE A 235 14.53 12.25 10.15
N ARG A 236 15.80 12.57 10.45
CA ARG A 236 16.32 13.95 10.44
C ARG A 236 16.27 14.58 9.04
N GLN A 237 16.53 13.77 8.01
CA GLN A 237 16.58 14.25 6.61
C GLN A 237 15.18 14.46 5.99
N ILE A 238 14.14 13.86 6.55
CA ILE A 238 12.78 13.99 6.02
C ILE A 238 12.21 15.37 6.33
N SER A 239 11.79 16.13 5.31
CA SER A 239 11.13 17.42 5.47
C SER A 239 9.66 17.28 5.87
N ALA A 240 9.00 16.19 5.53
CA ALA A 240 7.58 15.96 5.76
C ALA A 240 7.20 16.06 7.25
N GLY A 241 6.07 16.72 7.52
CA GLY A 241 5.51 16.84 8.87
C GLY A 241 4.76 15.58 9.35
N ILE A 242 4.33 14.73 8.42
CA ILE A 242 3.64 13.45 8.71
C ILE A 242 4.46 12.32 8.12
N ILE A 243 4.80 11.33 8.95
CA ILE A 243 5.59 10.16 8.56
C ILE A 243 4.86 8.87 8.92
N LEU A 244 4.72 7.97 7.96
CA LEU A 244 4.34 6.59 8.24
C LEU A 244 5.61 5.75 8.49
N ILE A 245 5.73 5.17 9.66
CA ILE A 245 6.65 4.05 9.88
C ILE A 245 5.95 2.81 9.34
N ALA A 246 6.38 2.37 8.16
CA ALA A 246 5.68 1.36 7.36
C ALA A 246 6.25 -0.06 7.55
N ASP A 247 6.85 -0.31 8.70
CA ASP A 247 7.21 -1.66 9.12
C ASP A 247 5.94 -2.53 9.16
N GLU A 248 6.03 -3.82 8.89
CA GLU A 248 4.90 -4.76 9.02
C GLU A 248 4.36 -4.82 10.46
N ASP A 249 5.24 -4.59 11.43
CA ASP A 249 4.93 -4.33 12.83
C ASP A 249 6.12 -3.57 13.45
N PHE A 250 5.91 -2.33 13.81
CA PHE A 250 6.96 -1.48 14.38
C PHE A 250 7.42 -1.97 15.76
N PHE A 251 6.56 -2.65 16.49
CA PHE A 251 6.80 -3.05 17.87
C PHE A 251 7.26 -4.49 18.05
N VAL A 252 7.71 -5.17 17.00
CA VAL A 252 8.25 -6.55 17.09
C VAL A 252 9.30 -6.70 18.21
N ILE A 253 10.15 -5.69 18.41
CA ILE A 253 11.11 -5.61 19.51
C ILE A 253 10.79 -4.32 20.30
N PRO A 254 9.98 -4.41 21.38
CA PRO A 254 9.51 -3.23 22.11
C PRO A 254 10.62 -2.32 22.61
N GLY A 255 11.71 -2.88 23.13
CA GLY A 255 12.87 -2.11 23.61
C GLY A 255 13.55 -1.31 22.50
N ARG A 256 13.64 -1.86 21.27
CA ARG A 256 14.18 -1.13 20.12
C ARG A 256 13.22 0.00 19.69
N ALA A 257 11.93 -0.29 19.61
CA ALA A 257 10.94 0.73 19.29
C ALA A 257 10.98 1.88 20.31
N LYS A 258 11.07 1.57 21.62
CA LYS A 258 11.25 2.56 22.67
C LYS A 258 12.49 3.42 22.46
N ALA A 259 13.63 2.82 22.17
CA ALA A 259 14.87 3.56 21.96
C ALA A 259 14.79 4.54 20.76
N ILE A 260 14.14 4.15 19.65
CA ILE A 260 13.87 5.07 18.53
C ILE A 260 12.97 6.22 18.97
N LEU A 261 11.88 5.92 19.69
CA LEU A 261 10.92 6.92 20.18
C LEU A 261 11.56 7.89 21.15
N GLU A 262 12.39 7.41 22.07
CA GLU A 262 13.14 8.23 23.02
C GLU A 262 14.20 9.08 22.29
N GLY A 263 14.84 8.56 21.25
CA GLY A 263 15.74 9.32 20.37
C GLY A 263 15.02 10.49 19.69
N ILE A 264 13.83 10.26 19.14
CA ILE A 264 12.97 11.30 18.54
C ILE A 264 12.67 12.42 19.56
N VAL A 265 12.35 12.03 20.80
CA VAL A 265 12.07 12.99 21.90
C VAL A 265 13.32 13.76 22.30
N ALA A 266 14.44 13.05 22.50
CA ALA A 266 15.72 13.63 22.94
C ALA A 266 16.27 14.66 21.94
N GLU A 267 16.09 14.39 20.65
CA GLU A 267 16.49 15.32 19.57
C GLU A 267 15.49 16.43 19.29
N GLY A 268 14.35 16.45 19.98
CA GLY A 268 13.31 17.46 19.81
C GLY A 268 12.63 17.41 18.43
N ILE A 269 12.61 16.26 17.77
CA ILE A 269 12.02 16.09 16.44
C ILE A 269 10.49 16.20 16.55
N LYS A 270 9.93 17.27 16.01
CA LYS A 270 8.48 17.55 16.06
C LYS A 270 7.79 17.12 14.77
N LYS A 271 7.47 15.85 14.68
CA LYS A 271 6.72 15.25 13.57
C LYS A 271 5.52 14.45 14.11
N ARG A 272 4.59 14.14 13.23
CA ARG A 272 3.42 13.30 13.52
C ARG A 272 3.64 11.94 12.85
N PHE A 273 3.63 10.89 13.64
CA PHE A 273 3.89 9.55 13.14
C PHE A 273 2.63 8.70 13.10
N LEU A 274 2.52 7.91 12.04
CA LEU A 274 1.60 6.80 11.91
C LEU A 274 2.43 5.51 11.97
N VAL A 275 1.93 4.47 12.63
CA VAL A 275 2.66 3.19 12.73
C VAL A 275 1.73 2.01 12.50
N GLN A 276 2.24 0.94 11.90
CA GLN A 276 1.56 -0.35 11.93
C GLN A 276 1.95 -1.08 13.22
N ALA A 277 0.96 -1.68 13.86
CA ALA A 277 1.14 -2.36 15.13
C ALA A 277 0.27 -3.61 15.24
N ARG A 278 0.75 -4.58 15.99
CA ARG A 278 -0.06 -5.65 16.53
C ARG A 278 -0.52 -5.29 17.94
N ILE A 279 -1.51 -6.03 18.45
CA ILE A 279 -2.10 -5.70 19.74
C ILE A 279 -1.17 -5.97 20.92
N GLU A 280 -0.17 -6.84 20.79
CA GLU A 280 0.74 -7.26 21.84
C GLU A 280 1.49 -6.06 22.48
N ILE A 281 1.56 -4.93 21.78
CA ILE A 281 2.10 -3.68 22.36
C ILE A 281 1.39 -3.22 23.63
N PHE A 282 0.14 -3.66 23.88
CA PHE A 282 -0.59 -3.28 25.11
C PHE A 282 0.09 -3.75 26.41
N GLU A 283 0.97 -4.75 26.32
CA GLU A 283 1.74 -5.29 27.45
C GLU A 283 2.96 -4.40 27.83
N HIS A 284 3.24 -3.36 27.04
CA HIS A 284 4.40 -2.49 27.15
C HIS A 284 3.97 -1.02 27.35
N GLU A 285 3.44 -0.69 28.50
CA GLU A 285 2.91 0.66 28.79
C GLU A 285 3.98 1.75 28.68
N ASP A 286 5.22 1.46 29.09
CA ASP A 286 6.36 2.35 28.97
C ASP A 286 6.71 2.71 27.51
N VAL A 287 6.49 1.76 26.58
CA VAL A 287 6.64 2.00 25.13
C VAL A 287 5.49 2.83 24.58
N LEU A 288 4.26 2.59 25.06
CA LEU A 288 3.07 3.39 24.70
C LEU A 288 3.22 4.84 25.14
N GLU A 289 3.72 5.08 26.36
CA GLU A 289 4.04 6.43 26.85
C GLU A 289 5.10 7.11 25.97
N ALA A 290 6.19 6.40 25.63
CA ALA A 290 7.21 6.91 24.74
C ALA A 290 6.62 7.22 23.35
N ALA A 291 5.72 6.39 22.83
CA ALA A 291 5.04 6.59 21.56
C ALA A 291 4.24 7.91 21.52
N VAL A 292 3.48 8.19 22.60
CA VAL A 292 2.73 9.46 22.71
C VAL A 292 3.68 10.65 22.76
N ARG A 293 4.74 10.59 23.56
CA ARG A 293 5.73 11.68 23.68
C ARG A 293 6.47 11.94 22.37
N ALA A 294 6.80 10.88 21.62
CA ALA A 294 7.48 10.99 20.31
C ALA A 294 6.60 11.49 19.17
N GLY A 295 5.28 11.62 19.42
CA GLY A 295 4.36 12.15 18.42
C GLY A 295 3.69 11.08 17.55
N ILE A 296 3.63 9.82 17.98
CA ILE A 296 2.73 8.84 17.36
C ILE A 296 1.30 9.36 17.49
N LYS A 297 0.56 9.41 16.42
CA LYS A 297 -0.83 9.87 16.35
C LYS A 297 -1.81 8.78 15.97
N ILE A 298 -1.42 7.91 15.06
CA ILE A 298 -2.28 6.82 14.57
C ILE A 298 -1.55 5.49 14.74
N MET A 299 -2.23 4.51 15.33
CA MET A 299 -1.86 3.10 15.26
C MET A 299 -2.80 2.36 14.30
N LEU A 300 -2.21 1.74 13.29
CA LEU A 300 -2.87 0.92 12.28
C LEU A 300 -2.77 -0.54 12.71
N MET A 301 -3.87 -1.14 13.15
CA MET A 301 -3.85 -2.41 13.87
C MET A 301 -4.58 -3.52 13.12
N GLY A 302 -3.90 -4.64 12.90
CA GLY A 302 -4.50 -5.84 12.31
C GLY A 302 -5.36 -6.60 13.33
N ILE A 303 -6.67 -6.37 13.31
CA ILE A 303 -7.67 -7.07 14.15
C ILE A 303 -8.14 -8.34 13.45
N GLU A 304 -8.38 -8.26 12.17
CA GLU A 304 -8.79 -9.23 11.17
C GLU A 304 -10.21 -9.79 11.35
N SER A 305 -10.62 -10.23 12.54
CA SER A 305 -11.95 -10.79 12.76
C SER A 305 -12.51 -10.49 14.14
N SER A 306 -13.83 -10.52 14.25
CA SER A 306 -14.59 -10.49 15.50
C SER A 306 -14.93 -11.88 16.06
N THR A 307 -14.36 -12.95 15.47
CA THR A 307 -14.72 -14.34 15.77
C THR A 307 -13.45 -15.17 16.01
N ASP A 308 -13.36 -15.82 17.16
CA ASP A 308 -12.18 -16.61 17.56
C ASP A 308 -11.87 -17.73 16.58
N ARG A 309 -12.91 -18.40 16.06
CA ARG A 309 -12.76 -19.45 15.05
C ARG A 309 -12.03 -18.94 13.79
N ILE A 310 -12.37 -17.75 13.33
CA ILE A 310 -11.72 -17.13 12.15
C ILE A 310 -10.31 -16.66 12.49
N LEU A 311 -10.08 -16.07 13.66
CA LEU A 311 -8.74 -15.71 14.14
C LEU A 311 -7.80 -16.93 14.20
N THR A 312 -8.30 -18.06 14.69
CA THR A 312 -7.58 -19.36 14.71
C THR A 312 -7.30 -19.86 13.30
N GLN A 313 -8.30 -19.81 12.41
CA GLN A 313 -8.14 -20.19 11.00
C GLN A 313 -7.05 -19.38 10.30
N MET A 314 -6.95 -18.09 10.62
CA MET A 314 -5.94 -17.15 10.10
C MET A 314 -4.57 -17.30 10.78
N ALA A 315 -4.44 -18.09 11.84
CA ALA A 315 -3.27 -18.20 12.70
C ALA A 315 -2.80 -16.82 13.23
N LYS A 316 -3.76 -16.00 13.72
CA LYS A 316 -3.48 -14.64 14.17
C LYS A 316 -2.72 -14.59 15.51
N GLY A 317 -2.83 -15.63 16.34
CA GLY A 317 -2.08 -15.79 17.59
C GLY A 317 -2.75 -15.18 18.84
N PHE A 318 -3.93 -14.59 18.69
CA PHE A 318 -4.73 -14.06 19.80
C PHE A 318 -6.23 -14.30 19.53
N ASP A 319 -7.04 -14.13 20.56
CA ASP A 319 -8.51 -14.27 20.56
C ASP A 319 -9.21 -12.93 20.81
N THR A 320 -10.54 -12.94 20.76
CA THR A 320 -11.37 -11.75 20.99
C THR A 320 -11.33 -11.26 22.46
N ALA A 321 -11.09 -12.18 23.41
CA ALA A 321 -10.93 -11.80 24.82
C ALA A 321 -9.63 -11.02 25.03
N THR A 322 -8.54 -11.46 24.39
CA THR A 322 -7.26 -10.74 24.39
C THR A 322 -7.40 -9.37 23.74
N LEU A 323 -8.12 -9.27 22.61
CA LEU A 323 -8.43 -7.99 21.96
C LEU A 323 -9.16 -7.03 22.91
N ARG A 324 -10.16 -7.50 23.66
CA ARG A 324 -10.88 -6.68 24.63
C ARG A 324 -9.96 -6.16 25.73
N ARG A 325 -9.12 -7.03 26.31
CA ARG A 325 -8.13 -6.63 27.33
C ARG A 325 -7.15 -5.60 26.76
N ALA A 326 -6.59 -5.87 25.58
CA ALA A 326 -5.65 -4.96 24.93
C ALA A 326 -6.25 -3.56 24.75
N PHE A 327 -7.49 -3.46 24.28
CA PHE A 327 -8.14 -2.16 24.08
C PHE A 327 -8.62 -1.49 25.38
N GLN A 328 -8.72 -2.21 26.50
CA GLN A 328 -8.90 -1.57 27.83
C GLN A 328 -7.68 -0.72 28.19
N THR A 329 -6.45 -1.21 27.93
CA THR A 329 -5.20 -0.46 28.12
C THR A 329 -5.02 0.60 27.04
N LEU A 330 -5.09 0.23 25.77
CA LEU A 330 -4.79 1.13 24.65
C LEU A 330 -5.65 2.40 24.64
N ARG A 331 -6.94 2.30 25.01
CA ARG A 331 -7.85 3.46 25.06
C ARG A 331 -7.49 4.53 26.10
N GLN A 332 -6.57 4.24 27.01
CA GLN A 332 -6.09 5.22 28.00
C GLN A 332 -5.13 6.23 27.38
N TYR A 333 -4.56 5.90 26.19
CA TYR A 333 -3.62 6.76 25.50
C TYR A 333 -4.33 7.65 24.46
N PRO A 334 -3.88 8.90 24.28
CA PRO A 334 -4.45 9.84 23.31
C PRO A 334 -4.00 9.53 21.88
N LEU A 335 -4.31 8.33 21.39
CA LEU A 335 -3.95 7.80 20.09
C LEU A 335 -5.21 7.48 19.28
N TYR A 336 -5.14 7.65 17.96
CA TYR A 336 -6.18 7.22 17.03
C TYR A 336 -5.95 5.77 16.62
N TYR A 337 -6.92 4.91 16.82
CA TYR A 337 -6.84 3.49 16.52
C TYR A 337 -7.64 3.16 15.26
N HIS A 338 -6.92 2.72 14.22
CA HIS A 338 -7.51 2.23 12.99
C HIS A 338 -7.41 0.71 12.95
N GLY A 339 -8.54 0.01 12.79
CA GLY A 339 -8.59 -1.45 12.73
C GLY A 339 -8.72 -1.99 11.31
N TYR A 340 -7.88 -2.95 10.95
CA TYR A 340 -8.02 -3.75 9.73
C TYR A 340 -8.82 -5.01 10.01
N PHE A 341 -9.75 -5.33 9.10
CA PHE A 341 -10.57 -6.54 9.14
C PHE A 341 -10.59 -7.26 7.80
N ILE A 342 -10.76 -8.57 7.84
CA ILE A 342 -10.97 -9.42 6.66
C ILE A 342 -12.32 -10.10 6.83
N TYR A 343 -13.19 -10.03 5.82
CA TYR A 343 -14.50 -10.65 5.82
C TYR A 343 -14.71 -11.54 4.60
N GLY A 344 -15.70 -12.43 4.67
CA GLY A 344 -15.94 -13.45 3.65
C GLY A 344 -14.91 -14.59 3.74
N ASN A 345 -14.51 -14.95 4.95
CA ASN A 345 -13.63 -16.06 5.21
C ASN A 345 -14.34 -17.39 4.94
N VAL A 346 -13.56 -18.46 4.78
CA VAL A 346 -14.11 -19.80 4.59
C VAL A 346 -14.97 -20.15 5.80
N THR A 347 -16.21 -20.58 5.55
CA THR A 347 -17.25 -20.90 6.54
C THR A 347 -17.75 -19.74 7.41
N GLU A 348 -17.30 -18.50 7.19
CA GLU A 348 -17.80 -17.32 7.91
C GLU A 348 -19.26 -17.04 7.50
N THR A 349 -20.15 -16.88 8.47
CA THR A 349 -21.56 -16.58 8.23
C THR A 349 -21.78 -15.07 8.04
N GLU A 350 -22.93 -14.69 7.50
CA GLU A 350 -23.29 -13.26 7.37
C GLU A 350 -23.44 -12.60 8.74
N GLU A 351 -23.96 -13.34 9.72
CA GLU A 351 -24.11 -12.89 11.11
C GLU A 351 -22.74 -12.58 11.73
N GLU A 352 -21.75 -13.47 11.56
CA GLU A 352 -20.37 -13.27 12.03
C GLU A 352 -19.75 -12.05 11.36
N MET A 353 -19.87 -11.90 10.03
CA MET A 353 -19.38 -10.71 9.32
C MET A 353 -20.04 -9.42 9.84
N MET A 354 -21.34 -9.47 10.19
CA MET A 354 -22.08 -8.33 10.73
C MET A 354 -21.78 -8.02 12.20
N GLN A 355 -21.01 -8.88 12.90
CA GLN A 355 -20.42 -8.54 14.19
C GLN A 355 -19.20 -7.61 14.06
N ILE A 356 -18.49 -7.57 12.95
CA ILE A 356 -17.33 -6.69 12.75
C ILE A 356 -17.61 -5.24 13.20
N PRO A 357 -18.64 -4.54 12.68
CA PRO A 357 -18.88 -3.15 13.09
C PRO A 357 -19.33 -2.99 14.56
N VAL A 358 -19.90 -4.04 15.16
CA VAL A 358 -20.28 -4.05 16.59
C VAL A 358 -19.03 -4.18 17.43
N PHE A 359 -18.22 -5.18 17.15
CA PHE A 359 -16.97 -5.46 17.86
C PHE A 359 -15.96 -4.32 17.73
N ALA A 360 -15.82 -3.74 16.53
CA ALA A 360 -14.96 -2.57 16.33
C ALA A 360 -15.36 -1.38 17.21
N ARG A 361 -16.67 -1.14 17.43
CA ARG A 361 -17.15 -0.11 18.34
C ARG A 361 -16.96 -0.49 19.81
N GLU A 362 -17.14 -1.76 20.16
CA GLU A 362 -16.86 -2.28 21.50
C GLU A 362 -15.40 -2.06 21.89
N LEU A 363 -14.47 -2.37 20.97
CA LEU A 363 -13.04 -2.09 21.13
C LEU A 363 -12.73 -0.59 21.21
N GLY A 364 -13.63 0.29 20.77
CA GLY A 364 -13.43 1.74 20.75
C GLY A 364 -12.56 2.19 19.58
N LEU A 365 -12.51 1.43 18.48
CA LEU A 365 -11.81 1.83 17.27
C LEU A 365 -12.38 3.13 16.70
N ASP A 366 -11.52 4.00 16.26
CA ASP A 366 -11.90 5.29 15.68
C ASP A 366 -12.31 5.15 14.21
N SER A 367 -11.63 4.28 13.49
CA SER A 367 -11.97 3.92 12.09
C SER A 367 -11.62 2.46 11.80
N ILE A 368 -12.22 1.93 10.75
CA ILE A 368 -11.94 0.58 10.26
C ILE A 368 -11.76 0.57 8.75
N THR A 369 -10.92 -0.30 8.28
CA THR A 369 -10.91 -0.79 6.90
C THR A 369 -11.15 -2.28 6.92
N TYR A 370 -11.91 -2.77 5.96
CA TYR A 370 -12.16 -4.20 5.83
C TYR A 370 -12.04 -4.60 4.36
N GLN A 371 -11.39 -5.73 4.17
CA GLN A 371 -11.20 -6.31 2.85
C GLN A 371 -11.83 -7.69 2.80
N LYS A 372 -12.21 -8.12 1.60
CA LYS A 372 -12.64 -9.50 1.36
C LYS A 372 -11.44 -10.42 1.49
N LEU A 373 -11.66 -11.65 1.98
CA LEU A 373 -10.59 -12.64 1.97
C LEU A 373 -10.13 -12.87 0.54
N ARG A 374 -8.86 -12.58 0.30
CA ARG A 374 -8.17 -12.76 -0.97
C ARG A 374 -7.12 -13.85 -0.82
N ILE A 375 -7.08 -14.75 -1.75
CA ILE A 375 -6.10 -15.83 -1.79
C ILE A 375 -5.00 -15.47 -2.77
N GLU A 376 -3.85 -15.12 -2.24
CA GLU A 376 -2.66 -14.91 -3.05
C GLU A 376 -2.08 -16.24 -3.54
N ARG A 377 -1.25 -16.21 -4.59
CA ARG A 377 -0.78 -17.39 -5.33
C ARG A 377 -0.24 -18.51 -4.41
N TYR A 378 0.49 -18.14 -3.37
CA TYR A 378 1.15 -19.09 -2.46
C TYR A 378 0.51 -19.15 -1.07
N SER A 379 -0.70 -18.63 -0.91
CA SER A 379 -1.38 -18.62 0.39
C SER A 379 -1.72 -20.04 0.86
N PRO A 380 -1.37 -20.42 2.09
CA PRO A 380 -1.76 -21.71 2.65
C PRO A 380 -3.29 -21.84 2.85
N LEU A 381 -4.04 -20.74 2.83
CA LEU A 381 -5.50 -20.78 2.87
C LEU A 381 -6.12 -21.32 1.57
N LYS A 382 -5.36 -21.41 0.47
CA LYS A 382 -5.83 -21.98 -0.79
C LYS A 382 -6.33 -23.42 -0.58
N ALA A 383 -5.52 -24.24 0.07
CA ALA A 383 -5.90 -25.63 0.37
C ALA A 383 -7.18 -25.73 1.23
N LEU A 384 -7.39 -24.79 2.15
CA LEU A 384 -8.61 -24.75 2.95
C LEU A 384 -9.84 -24.44 2.09
N VAL A 385 -9.75 -23.51 1.15
CA VAL A 385 -10.85 -23.18 0.23
C VAL A 385 -11.18 -24.40 -0.63
N GLU A 386 -10.17 -25.03 -1.22
CA GLU A 386 -10.32 -26.19 -2.11
C GLU A 386 -10.88 -27.43 -1.38
N ALA A 387 -10.56 -27.60 -0.10
CA ALA A 387 -11.07 -28.69 0.72
C ALA A 387 -12.48 -28.43 1.30
N THR A 388 -13.03 -27.22 1.19
CA THR A 388 -14.32 -26.87 1.79
C THR A 388 -15.42 -26.88 0.72
N PRO A 389 -16.38 -27.84 0.74
CA PRO A 389 -17.45 -27.90 -0.24
C PRO A 389 -18.25 -26.60 -0.33
N GLY A 390 -18.57 -26.20 -1.56
CA GLY A 390 -19.35 -25.00 -1.83
C GLY A 390 -18.55 -23.69 -1.73
N TYR A 391 -17.22 -23.73 -1.58
CA TYR A 391 -16.34 -22.57 -1.65
C TYR A 391 -15.42 -22.64 -2.87
N TYR A 392 -15.14 -21.50 -3.47
CA TYR A 392 -14.21 -21.38 -4.59
C TYR A 392 -13.49 -20.04 -4.60
N ILE A 393 -12.36 -19.99 -5.30
CA ILE A 393 -11.59 -18.77 -5.53
C ILE A 393 -12.01 -18.23 -6.91
N GLY A 394 -12.52 -17.00 -6.95
CA GLY A 394 -12.87 -16.33 -8.21
C GLY A 394 -11.64 -15.82 -8.96
N ASP A 395 -11.84 -15.36 -10.21
CA ASP A 395 -10.78 -14.78 -11.06
C ASP A 395 -10.13 -13.55 -10.42
N ASP A 396 -10.86 -12.83 -9.55
CA ASP A 396 -10.35 -11.71 -8.74
C ASP A 396 -9.65 -12.19 -7.45
N ARG A 397 -9.42 -13.50 -7.31
CA ARG A 397 -8.82 -14.20 -6.16
C ARG A 397 -9.57 -14.03 -4.84
N ILE A 398 -10.76 -13.50 -4.88
CA ILE A 398 -11.63 -13.43 -3.71
C ILE A 398 -12.29 -14.79 -3.48
N VAL A 399 -12.41 -15.15 -2.20
CA VAL A 399 -13.16 -16.35 -1.81
C VAL A 399 -14.65 -16.07 -1.92
N TYR A 400 -15.35 -16.98 -2.59
CA TYR A 400 -16.79 -16.96 -2.75
C TYR A 400 -17.41 -18.26 -2.28
N ARG A 401 -18.68 -18.18 -1.91
CA ARG A 401 -19.52 -19.35 -1.64
C ARG A 401 -20.49 -19.54 -2.81
N GLU A 402 -20.74 -20.78 -3.22
CA GLU A 402 -21.73 -21.13 -4.24
C GLU A 402 -23.11 -20.53 -3.91
N GLY A 403 -23.77 -19.99 -4.90
CA GLY A 403 -25.04 -19.25 -4.75
C GLY A 403 -24.92 -17.86 -4.11
N LEU A 404 -23.78 -17.49 -3.53
CA LEU A 404 -23.55 -16.22 -2.82
C LEU A 404 -22.32 -15.48 -3.38
N GLY A 405 -22.34 -15.13 -4.67
CA GLY A 405 -21.18 -14.56 -5.36
C GLY A 405 -20.83 -13.10 -4.99
N ARG A 406 -20.00 -12.48 -5.83
CA ARG A 406 -19.49 -11.12 -5.67
C ARG A 406 -20.55 -10.06 -5.30
N PRO A 407 -21.79 -10.05 -5.87
CA PRO A 407 -22.79 -9.05 -5.51
C PRO A 407 -23.26 -9.13 -4.05
N TRP A 408 -23.42 -10.37 -3.52
CA TRP A 408 -23.78 -10.56 -2.13
C TRP A 408 -22.71 -10.04 -1.18
N LEU A 409 -21.47 -10.47 -1.39
CA LEU A 409 -20.34 -10.07 -0.54
C LEU A 409 -20.14 -8.54 -0.57
N LYS A 410 -20.37 -7.90 -1.74
CA LYS A 410 -20.37 -6.43 -1.85
C LYS A 410 -21.51 -5.77 -1.05
N LYS A 411 -22.70 -6.39 -0.99
CA LYS A 411 -23.82 -5.90 -0.15
C LYS A 411 -23.47 -6.00 1.34
N VAL A 412 -22.88 -7.11 1.78
CA VAL A 412 -22.43 -7.29 3.18
C VAL A 412 -21.43 -6.19 3.54
N GLY A 413 -20.39 -5.97 2.73
CA GLY A 413 -19.43 -4.89 2.94
C GLY A 413 -20.09 -3.51 3.07
N ALA A 414 -21.04 -3.18 2.19
CA ALA A 414 -21.79 -1.92 2.28
C ALA A 414 -22.60 -1.79 3.57
N ARG A 415 -23.11 -2.89 4.11
CA ARG A 415 -23.82 -2.92 5.41
C ARG A 415 -22.87 -2.73 6.58
N ILE A 416 -21.67 -3.35 6.54
CA ILE A 416 -20.60 -3.13 7.52
C ILE A 416 -20.26 -1.64 7.59
N THR A 417 -20.00 -0.99 6.42
CA THR A 417 -19.73 0.46 6.34
C THR A 417 -20.82 1.26 7.02
N ARG A 418 -22.07 1.06 6.60
CA ARG A 418 -23.21 1.83 7.09
C ARG A 418 -23.42 1.65 8.59
N LYS A 419 -23.20 0.42 9.10
CA LYS A 419 -23.37 0.10 10.51
C LYS A 419 -22.24 0.70 11.36
N PHE A 420 -20.99 0.75 10.89
CA PHE A 420 -19.89 1.34 11.64
C PHE A 420 -19.87 2.87 11.51
N TYR A 421 -19.87 3.41 10.32
CA TYR A 421 -19.74 4.85 10.04
C TYR A 421 -21.08 5.59 10.17
N SER A 422 -21.64 5.56 11.36
CA SER A 422 -22.77 6.43 11.70
C SER A 422 -22.33 7.91 11.78
N PRO A 423 -23.22 8.90 11.65
CA PRO A 423 -22.86 10.32 11.81
C PRO A 423 -22.14 10.63 13.13
N SER A 424 -22.57 10.01 14.23
CA SER A 424 -21.93 10.15 15.54
C SER A 424 -20.51 9.57 15.57
N GLN A 425 -20.29 8.42 14.90
CA GLN A 425 -18.95 7.83 14.77
C GLN A 425 -18.03 8.73 13.95
N LEU A 426 -18.50 9.24 12.81
CA LEU A 426 -17.72 10.15 11.96
C LEU A 426 -17.34 11.43 12.72
N LEU A 427 -18.28 12.01 13.46
CA LEU A 427 -18.01 13.19 14.29
C LEU A 427 -17.01 12.91 15.40
N ARG A 428 -17.13 11.75 16.09
CA ARG A 428 -16.18 11.31 17.11
C ARG A 428 -14.78 11.17 16.54
N SER A 429 -14.65 10.46 15.41
CA SER A 429 -13.37 10.25 14.72
C SER A 429 -12.73 11.57 14.27
N ALA A 430 -13.53 12.48 13.70
CA ALA A 430 -13.05 13.82 13.31
C ALA A 430 -12.56 14.61 14.52
N ARG A 431 -13.37 14.69 15.60
CA ARG A 431 -12.96 15.39 16.84
C ARG A 431 -11.65 14.83 17.39
N LYS A 432 -11.49 13.50 17.37
CA LYS A 432 -10.28 12.87 17.89
C LYS A 432 -9.05 13.21 17.05
N LEU A 433 -9.14 13.25 15.72
CA LEU A 433 -8.04 13.66 14.83
C LEU A 433 -7.52 15.07 15.14
N PHE A 434 -8.42 16.00 15.50
CA PHE A 434 -8.03 17.35 15.95
C PHE A 434 -7.47 17.33 17.37
N SER A 435 -8.11 16.61 18.30
CA SER A 435 -7.69 16.62 19.72
C SER A 435 -6.30 16.02 19.94
N ILE A 436 -5.89 15.05 19.10
CA ILE A 436 -4.52 14.50 19.14
C ILE A 436 -3.50 15.34 18.37
N GLY A 437 -3.94 16.43 17.72
CA GLY A 437 -3.07 17.30 16.93
C GLY A 437 -2.54 16.65 15.65
N LEU A 438 -3.32 15.76 15.02
CA LEU A 438 -2.95 15.26 13.70
C LEU A 438 -3.19 16.32 12.63
N PHE A 439 -4.29 17.07 12.72
CA PHE A 439 -4.63 18.17 11.81
C PHE A 439 -4.99 19.42 12.61
N GLU A 440 -4.70 20.57 12.01
CA GLU A 440 -5.21 21.87 12.43
C GLU A 440 -6.38 22.29 11.52
N PRO A 441 -7.33 23.11 12.02
CA PRO A 441 -8.45 23.57 11.19
C PRO A 441 -8.02 24.24 9.89
N PHE A 442 -6.88 24.93 9.90
CA PHE A 442 -6.30 25.58 8.73
C PHE A 442 -5.90 24.61 7.62
N ASN A 443 -5.45 23.41 7.95
CA ASN A 443 -5.08 22.37 6.98
C ASN A 443 -6.28 21.92 6.14
N LEU A 444 -7.50 22.06 6.68
CA LEU A 444 -8.74 21.68 6.01
C LEU A 444 -9.32 22.78 5.11
N ALA A 445 -8.74 23.96 5.06
CA ALA A 445 -9.22 25.04 4.23
C ALA A 445 -9.49 24.65 2.75
N PRO A 446 -8.63 23.86 2.08
CA PRO A 446 -8.90 23.38 0.72
C PRO A 446 -10.16 22.51 0.62
N LEU A 447 -10.49 21.73 1.66
CA LEU A 447 -11.70 20.91 1.67
C LEU A 447 -12.96 21.75 1.84
N LEU A 448 -12.90 22.78 2.66
CA LEU A 448 -14.02 23.72 2.86
C LEU A 448 -14.34 24.46 1.58
N THR A 449 -13.33 24.92 0.85
CA THR A 449 -13.50 25.60 -0.45
C THR A 449 -13.99 24.67 -1.55
N ALA A 450 -13.60 23.39 -1.50
CA ALA A 450 -14.05 22.38 -2.46
C ALA A 450 -15.44 21.78 -2.14
N LEU A 451 -15.93 21.95 -0.91
CA LEU A 451 -17.18 21.33 -0.45
C LEU A 451 -18.37 21.62 -1.37
N PRO A 452 -18.61 22.85 -1.87
CA PRO A 452 -19.69 23.12 -2.82
C PRO A 452 -19.55 22.33 -4.11
N ILE A 453 -18.32 22.19 -4.63
CA ILE A 453 -18.03 21.45 -5.87
C ILE A 453 -18.28 19.95 -5.65
N VAL A 454 -17.80 19.41 -4.52
CA VAL A 454 -18.01 18.00 -4.16
C VAL A 454 -19.48 17.68 -4.00
N LEU A 455 -20.25 18.56 -3.36
CA LEU A 455 -21.71 18.43 -3.23
C LEU A 455 -22.41 18.49 -4.60
N ALA A 456 -22.03 19.43 -5.46
CA ALA A 456 -22.59 19.54 -6.80
C ALA A 456 -22.33 18.28 -7.64
N VAL A 457 -21.09 17.75 -7.59
CA VAL A 457 -20.73 16.49 -8.27
C VAL A 457 -21.50 15.30 -7.71
N ALA A 458 -21.64 15.20 -6.38
CA ALA A 458 -22.38 14.13 -5.72
C ALA A 458 -23.87 14.17 -6.08
N ILE A 459 -24.47 15.37 -6.11
CA ILE A 459 -25.86 15.57 -6.53
C ILE A 459 -26.02 15.21 -8.01
N GLY A 460 -25.11 15.68 -8.88
CA GLY A 460 -25.10 15.37 -10.31
C GLY A 460 -24.97 13.86 -10.59
N ARG A 461 -24.10 13.14 -9.84
CA ARG A 461 -23.99 11.68 -9.94
C ARG A 461 -25.27 10.96 -9.48
N LYS A 462 -25.91 11.44 -8.42
CA LYS A 462 -27.16 10.88 -7.92
C LYS A 462 -28.31 11.11 -8.90
N ALA A 463 -28.39 12.30 -9.48
CA ALA A 463 -29.35 12.64 -10.53
C ALA A 463 -29.15 11.79 -11.80
N LYS A 464 -27.91 11.61 -12.26
CA LYS A 464 -27.57 10.75 -13.41
C LYS A 464 -27.91 9.27 -13.17
N LYS A 465 -27.74 8.79 -11.92
CA LYS A 465 -28.11 7.42 -11.54
C LYS A 465 -29.64 7.24 -11.46
N THR A 466 -30.37 8.27 -11.04
CA THR A 466 -31.85 8.28 -11.00
C THR A 466 -32.40 8.34 -12.41
N MET A 467 -31.85 9.19 -13.29
CA MET A 467 -32.26 9.28 -14.70
C MET A 467 -32.01 7.98 -15.49
N ARG A 468 -30.96 7.23 -15.19
CA ARG A 468 -30.70 5.90 -15.80
C ARG A 468 -31.68 4.81 -15.36
N ARG A 469 -32.51 5.06 -14.33
CA ARG A 469 -33.52 4.12 -13.81
C ARG A 469 -34.95 4.42 -14.32
N LEU A 470 -35.14 5.52 -15.08
CA LEU A 470 -36.40 5.86 -15.70
C LEU A 470 -36.45 5.27 -17.12
N PRO A 471 -37.37 4.37 -17.43
CA PRO A 471 -37.51 3.82 -18.77
C PRO A 471 -38.15 4.89 -19.68
N SER A 472 -37.43 5.32 -20.68
CA SER A 472 -37.85 6.25 -21.74
C SER A 472 -37.46 7.75 -21.61
N TRP A 473 -36.16 8.06 -21.80
CA TRP A 473 -35.81 9.45 -22.11
C TRP A 473 -34.54 9.60 -23.00
N PRO A 474 -34.50 9.01 -24.22
CA PRO A 474 -33.40 9.28 -25.15
C PRO A 474 -33.57 10.55 -26.01
N ARG A 475 -34.78 11.17 -26.07
CA ARG A 475 -35.02 12.23 -27.06
C ARG A 475 -35.00 13.67 -26.59
N LEU A 476 -35.02 13.94 -25.30
CA LEU A 476 -34.97 15.32 -24.76
C LEU A 476 -33.55 15.83 -24.48
N ILE A 477 -32.56 14.96 -24.26
CA ILE A 477 -31.16 15.36 -23.98
C ILE A 477 -30.46 15.81 -25.27
N ALA A 478 -30.84 15.29 -26.45
CA ALA A 478 -30.26 15.70 -27.73
C ALA A 478 -30.59 17.16 -28.10
N SER A 479 -31.72 17.66 -27.66
CA SER A 479 -32.17 19.05 -27.97
C SER A 479 -31.47 20.09 -27.09
N TRP A 480 -31.13 19.76 -25.84
CA TRP A 480 -30.44 20.68 -24.89
C TRP A 480 -28.94 20.79 -25.12
N ALA A 481 -28.29 19.71 -25.57
CA ALA A 481 -26.86 19.75 -25.91
C ALA A 481 -26.56 20.58 -27.17
N GLY A 482 -27.55 20.77 -28.06
CA GLY A 482 -27.45 21.62 -29.23
C GLY A 482 -27.56 23.12 -28.93
N THR A 483 -28.26 23.49 -27.85
CA THR A 483 -28.47 24.91 -27.48
C THR A 483 -27.29 25.50 -26.70
N LEU A 484 -26.57 24.66 -25.91
CA LEU A 484 -25.40 25.11 -25.14
C LEU A 484 -24.11 25.23 -25.96
N ARG A 485 -24.08 24.70 -27.20
CA ARG A 485 -22.96 24.90 -28.13
C ARG A 485 -23.08 26.19 -28.98
N LYS A 486 -24.18 26.92 -28.86
CA LYS A 486 -24.39 28.20 -29.60
C LYS A 486 -24.19 29.46 -28.74
N CYS A 487 -23.88 29.28 -27.46
CA CYS A 487 -23.64 30.38 -26.51
C CYS A 487 -22.27 30.28 -25.79
N ALA A 488 -21.28 29.59 -26.40
CA ALA A 488 -19.89 29.61 -25.96
C ALA A 488 -19.01 30.02 -27.14
#